data_7439a089b80cf9dbb2e6a96b6f2d8e40
#
_entry.id   7439a089b80cf9dbb2e6a96b6f2d8e40
#
_cell.length_a   1.000
_cell.length_b   1.000
_cell.length_c   1.000
_cell.angle_alpha   90.00
_cell.angle_beta   90.00
_cell.angle_gamma   90.00
#
_symmetry.space_group_name_H-M   'P 1'
#
loop_
_entity.id
_entity.type
_entity.pdbx_description
1 polymer ?
#
loop_
_entity_poly.entity_id
_entity_poly.type
_entity_poly.pdbx_seq_one_letter_code
_entity_poly.pdbx_strand_id
1 'polypeptide(L)'
;MNQAIHSVDLLVWLMGPVAEISAQTATLAHERIEVEDVATAALKFESGALGVIEATTAAFPGALKKIELHGSHGSATIEEEDIKTWEFAKMTAKDKKIAAEYGSVTETGGGAADPSAIGYEAHATQFRDIVKAIKKGTPPAVDGPEGRRSVEVILAIYKAAETGKSISLPLAKDPVLKAKKNAKK
;
A
#
# COMPACT_ATOMS: atom_id res chain seq x y z
N MET A 1 5.34 1.33 8.47
CA MET A 1 4.39 0.19 8.42
C MET A 1 2.94 0.60 8.65
N ASN A 2 2.58 1.22 9.75
CA ASN A 2 1.18 1.38 10.18
C ASN A 2 0.27 2.09 9.16
N GLN A 3 0.70 3.19 8.59
CA GLN A 3 -0.13 3.98 7.65
C GLN A 3 -0.03 3.45 6.21
N ALA A 4 1.17 3.18 5.71
CA ALA A 4 1.37 2.86 4.30
C ALA A 4 0.94 1.44 3.92
N ILE A 5 0.73 0.53 4.87
CA ILE A 5 0.43 -0.88 4.58
C ILE A 5 -0.81 -1.05 3.71
N HIS A 6 -1.83 -0.21 3.88
CA HIS A 6 -3.05 -0.28 3.06
C HIS A 6 -2.79 0.04 1.59
N SER A 7 -1.93 1.04 1.32
CA SER A 7 -1.54 1.38 -0.06
C SER A 7 -0.60 0.33 -0.66
N VAL A 8 0.28 -0.26 0.16
CA VAL A 8 1.14 -1.38 -0.27
C VAL A 8 0.30 -2.60 -0.62
N ASP A 9 -0.71 -2.92 0.19
CA ASP A 9 -1.63 -4.02 -0.06
C ASP A 9 -2.38 -3.83 -1.39
N LEU A 10 -2.96 -2.66 -1.59
CA LEU A 10 -3.65 -2.32 -2.84
C LEU A 10 -2.71 -2.34 -4.04
N LEU A 11 -1.48 -1.85 -3.91
CA LEU A 11 -0.48 -1.89 -4.96
C LEU A 11 -0.13 -3.33 -5.35
N VAL A 12 0.11 -4.20 -4.38
CA VAL A 12 0.41 -5.61 -4.61
C VAL A 12 -0.79 -6.35 -5.22
N TRP A 13 -2.00 -6.03 -4.79
CA TRP A 13 -3.22 -6.59 -5.37
C TRP A 13 -3.39 -6.19 -6.85
N LEU A 14 -3.08 -4.95 -7.20
CA LEU A 14 -3.21 -4.42 -8.57
C LEU A 14 -2.09 -4.90 -9.50
N MET A 15 -0.84 -4.94 -9.00
CA MET A 15 0.35 -5.19 -9.83
C MET A 15 0.85 -6.64 -9.77
N GLY A 16 0.33 -7.44 -8.84
CA GLY A 16 0.78 -8.81 -8.62
C GLY A 16 2.02 -8.92 -7.73
N PRO A 17 2.64 -10.11 -7.66
CA PRO A 17 3.73 -10.38 -6.76
C PRO A 17 4.98 -9.53 -7.05
N VAL A 18 5.64 -9.08 -5.98
CA VAL A 18 6.92 -8.40 -6.05
C VAL A 18 8.04 -9.44 -6.06
N ALA A 19 8.98 -9.32 -6.97
CA ALA A 19 10.16 -10.20 -7.10
C ALA A 19 11.37 -9.69 -6.33
N GLU A 20 11.59 -8.36 -6.30
CA GLU A 20 12.77 -7.76 -5.70
C GLU A 20 12.48 -6.36 -5.17
N ILE A 21 13.12 -6.01 -4.04
CA ILE A 21 12.98 -4.71 -3.37
C ILE A 21 14.36 -4.16 -2.98
N SER A 22 14.60 -2.89 -3.30
CA SER A 22 15.66 -2.06 -2.71
C SER A 22 15.00 -0.92 -1.94
N ALA A 23 15.46 -0.61 -0.73
CA ALA A 23 14.78 0.37 0.11
C ALA A 23 15.72 1.12 1.06
N GLN A 24 15.25 2.28 1.51
CA GLN A 24 15.85 3.06 2.58
C GLN A 24 14.76 3.51 3.55
N THR A 25 15.10 3.61 4.83
CA THR A 25 14.22 4.11 5.88
C THR A 25 14.98 5.05 6.80
N ALA A 26 14.30 6.08 7.31
CA ALA A 26 14.87 7.01 8.26
C ALA A 26 13.82 7.47 9.28
N THR A 27 14.30 8.04 10.40
CA THR A 27 13.49 8.77 11.38
C THR A 27 14.04 10.17 11.42
N LEU A 28 13.35 11.12 10.79
CA LEU A 28 13.87 12.46 10.49
C LEU A 28 13.16 13.57 11.28
N ALA A 29 11.88 13.43 11.55
CA ALA A 29 11.07 14.49 12.15
C ALA A 29 10.49 14.12 13.52
N HIS A 30 10.13 12.86 13.76
CA HIS A 30 9.56 12.44 15.03
C HIS A 30 10.64 12.07 16.05
N GLU A 31 10.57 12.63 17.25
CA GLU A 31 11.64 12.48 18.26
C GLU A 31 11.51 11.23 19.13
N ARG A 32 10.31 10.74 19.37
CA ARG A 32 10.02 9.69 20.37
C ARG A 32 9.39 8.45 19.76
N ILE A 33 9.89 8.05 18.59
CA ILE A 33 9.48 6.81 17.94
C ILE A 33 10.69 5.91 17.70
N GLU A 34 10.48 4.61 17.79
CA GLU A 34 11.53 3.58 17.61
C GLU A 34 11.58 3.07 16.17
N VAL A 35 10.67 3.52 15.33
CA VAL A 35 10.49 3.10 13.93
C VAL A 35 10.79 4.25 12.98
N GLU A 36 10.66 3.98 11.69
CA GLU A 36 10.79 4.99 10.64
C GLU A 36 9.59 5.95 10.61
N ASP A 37 9.83 7.18 10.21
CA ASP A 37 8.82 8.16 9.80
C ASP A 37 8.86 8.45 8.30
N VAL A 38 9.88 7.95 7.60
CA VAL A 38 9.98 7.97 6.14
C VAL A 38 10.58 6.67 5.63
N ALA A 39 10.01 6.14 4.54
CA ALA A 39 10.51 5.01 3.80
C ALA A 39 10.39 5.26 2.30
N THR A 40 11.43 4.86 1.55
CA THR A 40 11.42 4.84 0.08
C THR A 40 11.84 3.45 -0.39
N ALA A 41 11.17 2.92 -1.41
CA ALA A 41 11.52 1.65 -1.99
C ALA A 41 11.37 1.63 -3.50
N ALA A 42 12.30 0.95 -4.18
CA ALA A 42 12.18 0.57 -5.58
C ALA A 42 11.80 -0.90 -5.67
N LEU A 43 10.80 -1.20 -6.48
CA LEU A 43 10.20 -2.51 -6.64
C LEU A 43 10.40 -3.03 -8.06
N LYS A 44 10.66 -4.33 -8.16
CA LYS A 44 10.51 -5.08 -9.40
C LYS A 44 9.46 -6.17 -9.20
N PHE A 45 8.42 -6.15 -10.00
CA PHE A 45 7.36 -7.16 -9.98
C PHE A 45 7.75 -8.40 -10.79
N GLU A 46 7.14 -9.54 -10.51
CA GLU A 46 7.36 -10.77 -11.29
C GLU A 46 6.98 -10.60 -12.77
N SER A 47 6.02 -9.72 -13.07
CA SER A 47 5.64 -9.34 -14.43
C SER A 47 6.72 -8.58 -15.20
N GLY A 48 7.80 -8.14 -14.52
CA GLY A 48 8.82 -7.27 -15.05
C GLY A 48 8.52 -5.78 -14.91
N ALA A 49 7.33 -5.39 -14.45
CA ALA A 49 7.01 -4.01 -14.14
C ALA A 49 7.91 -3.45 -13.02
N LEU A 50 8.13 -2.16 -13.04
CA LEU A 50 8.87 -1.44 -12.00
C LEU A 50 7.92 -0.53 -11.23
N GLY A 51 8.21 -0.32 -9.95
CA GLY A 51 7.43 0.57 -9.11
C GLY A 51 8.29 1.26 -8.06
N VAL A 52 7.71 2.29 -7.47
CA VAL A 52 8.30 2.99 -6.32
C VAL A 52 7.26 3.13 -5.22
N ILE A 53 7.72 3.08 -3.99
CA ILE A 53 6.96 3.43 -2.80
C ILE A 53 7.66 4.61 -2.15
N GLU A 54 6.90 5.65 -1.86
CA GLU A 54 7.26 6.73 -0.96
C GLU A 54 6.23 6.79 0.14
N ALA A 55 6.66 6.66 1.39
CA ALA A 55 5.77 6.66 2.53
C ALA A 55 6.39 7.49 3.65
N THR A 56 5.65 8.48 4.13
CA THR A 56 6.09 9.35 5.22
C THR A 56 4.93 9.80 6.08
N THR A 57 5.20 9.98 7.37
CA THR A 57 4.31 10.67 8.32
C THR A 57 4.90 12.02 8.74
N ALA A 58 6.00 12.44 8.12
CA ALA A 58 6.79 13.62 8.48
C ALA A 58 6.63 14.79 7.49
N ALA A 59 5.84 14.63 6.43
CA ALA A 59 5.61 15.69 5.45
C ALA A 59 4.61 16.73 5.96
N PHE A 60 4.91 18.02 5.77
CA PHE A 60 4.00 19.14 6.02
C PHE A 60 3.62 19.82 4.70
N PRO A 61 2.34 20.15 4.47
CA PRO A 61 1.16 19.95 5.32
C PRO A 61 0.59 18.53 5.32
N GLY A 62 1.26 17.60 4.67
CA GLY A 62 0.79 16.27 4.36
C GLY A 62 0.24 16.18 2.94
N ALA A 63 0.09 14.97 2.43
CA ALA A 63 -0.50 14.68 1.14
C ALA A 63 -1.48 13.52 1.27
N LEU A 64 -2.49 13.51 0.41
CA LEU A 64 -3.41 12.40 0.28
C LEU A 64 -2.67 11.17 -0.24
N LYS A 65 -3.05 9.98 0.23
CA LYS A 65 -2.48 8.73 -0.31
C LYS A 65 -2.85 8.60 -1.78
N LYS A 66 -1.87 8.22 -2.60
CA LYS A 66 -2.03 8.13 -4.04
C LYS A 66 -1.39 6.87 -4.59
N ILE A 67 -2.04 6.22 -5.53
CA ILE A 67 -1.50 5.13 -6.33
C ILE A 67 -1.64 5.52 -7.80
N GLU A 68 -0.53 5.51 -8.51
CA GLU A 68 -0.45 5.82 -9.93
C GLU A 68 0.03 4.58 -10.69
N LEU A 69 -0.71 4.19 -11.72
CA LEU A 69 -0.38 3.09 -12.61
C LEU A 69 -0.23 3.61 -14.02
N HIS A 70 0.93 3.37 -14.62
CA HIS A 70 1.23 3.81 -15.97
C HIS A 70 1.64 2.62 -16.84
N GLY A 71 0.93 2.42 -17.93
CA GLY A 71 1.20 1.39 -18.91
C GLY A 71 1.22 1.94 -20.34
N SER A 72 1.73 1.15 -21.28
CA SER A 72 1.79 1.52 -22.71
C SER A 72 0.41 1.77 -23.34
N HIS A 73 -0.67 1.31 -22.71
CA HIS A 73 -2.03 1.43 -23.23
C HIS A 73 -2.96 2.24 -22.34
N GLY A 74 -2.46 2.84 -21.28
CA GLY A 74 -3.28 3.68 -20.43
C GLY A 74 -2.65 3.97 -19.08
N SER A 75 -3.30 4.88 -18.35
CA SER A 75 -2.94 5.28 -17.00
C SER A 75 -4.17 5.36 -16.12
N ALA A 76 -3.97 5.00 -14.85
CA ALA A 76 -4.98 5.14 -13.80
C ALA A 76 -4.33 5.74 -12.55
N THR A 77 -5.03 6.67 -11.91
CA THR A 77 -4.60 7.27 -10.64
C THR A 77 -5.76 7.18 -9.66
N ILE A 78 -5.47 6.62 -8.49
CA ILE A 78 -6.38 6.60 -7.34
C ILE A 78 -5.78 7.53 -6.27
N GLU A 79 -6.57 8.47 -5.78
CA GLU A 79 -6.21 9.34 -4.67
C GLU A 79 -7.30 9.23 -3.61
N GLU A 80 -6.93 8.75 -2.43
CA GLU A 80 -7.86 8.28 -1.40
C GLU A 80 -8.84 7.22 -1.94
N GLU A 81 -10.11 7.57 -2.12
CA GLU A 81 -11.16 6.70 -2.63
C GLU A 81 -11.62 7.10 -4.04
N ASP A 82 -11.02 8.16 -4.61
CA ASP A 82 -11.39 8.72 -5.91
C ASP A 82 -10.48 8.26 -7.03
N ILE A 83 -11.03 8.06 -8.22
CA ILE A 83 -10.28 7.88 -9.45
C ILE A 83 -10.03 9.26 -10.07
N LYS A 84 -8.78 9.73 -10.03
CA LYS A 84 -8.37 11.02 -10.62
C LYS A 84 -8.00 10.90 -12.09
N THR A 85 -7.48 9.75 -12.50
CA THR A 85 -7.15 9.46 -13.90
C THR A 85 -7.67 8.06 -14.24
N TRP A 86 -8.36 7.95 -15.37
CA TRP A 86 -8.84 6.69 -15.93
C TRP A 86 -8.83 6.81 -17.45
N GLU A 87 -7.64 6.71 -18.03
CA GLU A 87 -7.40 7.01 -19.45
C GLU A 87 -6.71 5.83 -20.15
N PHE A 88 -7.32 5.33 -21.21
CA PHE A 88 -6.79 4.22 -21.98
C PHE A 88 -6.84 4.53 -23.46
N ALA A 89 -5.88 4.00 -24.23
CA ALA A 89 -5.81 4.15 -25.69
C ALA A 89 -7.10 3.71 -26.42
N LYS A 90 -7.83 2.76 -25.81
CA LYS A 90 -9.15 2.33 -26.25
C LYS A 90 -10.12 2.37 -25.09
N MET A 91 -10.86 3.47 -24.99
CA MET A 91 -11.91 3.64 -24.01
C MET A 91 -13.21 2.94 -24.41
N THR A 92 -13.71 2.06 -23.56
CA THR A 92 -15.02 1.40 -23.73
C THR A 92 -16.14 2.19 -23.06
N ALA A 93 -17.40 1.81 -23.32
CA ALA A 93 -18.54 2.39 -22.62
C ALA A 93 -18.49 2.10 -21.11
N LYS A 94 -17.92 0.95 -20.71
CA LYS A 94 -17.71 0.60 -19.31
C LYS A 94 -16.69 1.53 -18.63
N ASP A 95 -15.59 1.83 -19.32
CA ASP A 95 -14.57 2.74 -18.80
C ASP A 95 -15.12 4.14 -18.58
N LYS A 96 -15.92 4.65 -19.52
CA LYS A 96 -16.60 5.94 -19.38
C LYS A 96 -17.56 5.96 -18.19
N LYS A 97 -18.26 4.84 -17.93
CA LYS A 97 -19.15 4.72 -16.78
C LYS A 97 -18.36 4.72 -15.48
N ILE A 98 -17.25 3.98 -15.39
CA ILE A 98 -16.36 3.96 -14.22
C ILE A 98 -15.82 5.36 -13.95
N ALA A 99 -15.29 6.05 -14.96
CA ALA A 99 -14.77 7.40 -14.82
C ALA A 99 -15.84 8.40 -14.33
N ALA A 100 -17.10 8.24 -14.78
CA ALA A 100 -18.20 9.10 -14.35
C ALA A 100 -18.70 8.78 -12.93
N GLU A 101 -18.64 7.52 -12.51
CA GLU A 101 -19.14 7.06 -11.21
C GLU A 101 -18.16 7.33 -10.07
N TYR A 102 -16.84 7.15 -10.32
CA TYR A 102 -15.79 7.24 -9.30
C TYR A 102 -14.83 8.41 -9.51
N GLY A 103 -15.02 9.21 -10.55
CA GLY A 103 -14.19 10.38 -10.88
C GLY A 103 -14.62 11.68 -10.18
N SER A 104 -15.57 11.63 -9.25
CA SER A 104 -16.03 12.80 -8.55
C SER A 104 -15.02 13.26 -7.50
N VAL A 105 -14.85 14.57 -7.40
CA VAL A 105 -14.03 15.19 -6.35
C VAL A 105 -14.81 15.11 -5.04
N THR A 106 -14.47 14.17 -4.18
CA THR A 106 -14.91 14.23 -2.80
C THR A 106 -14.03 15.24 -2.06
N GLU A 107 -14.64 16.33 -1.59
CA GLU A 107 -13.96 17.33 -0.74
C GLU A 107 -13.67 16.81 0.68
N THR A 108 -13.98 15.55 0.96
CA THR A 108 -13.75 14.94 2.27
C THR A 108 -12.27 14.57 2.39
N GLY A 109 -11.58 15.29 3.24
CA GLY A 109 -10.23 14.94 3.68
C GLY A 109 -10.21 13.49 4.16
N GLY A 110 -9.40 12.64 3.51
CA GLY A 110 -9.24 11.25 3.90
C GLY A 110 -8.69 11.12 5.31
N GLY A 111 -8.72 9.91 5.88
CA GLY A 111 -8.31 9.62 7.26
C GLY A 111 -6.90 10.05 7.66
N ALA A 112 -6.06 10.49 6.72
CA ALA A 112 -4.78 11.14 7.00
C ALA A 112 -4.94 12.53 7.64
N ALA A 113 -6.02 13.26 7.30
CA ALA A 113 -6.29 14.59 7.83
C ALA A 113 -7.26 14.54 9.04
N ASP A 114 -8.21 13.61 9.03
CA ASP A 114 -9.20 13.44 10.12
C ASP A 114 -9.52 11.96 10.35
N PRO A 115 -8.97 11.34 11.40
CA PRO A 115 -9.28 9.95 11.75
C PRO A 115 -10.76 9.69 12.04
N SER A 116 -11.54 10.73 12.42
CA SER A 116 -12.97 10.59 12.69
C SER A 116 -13.83 10.46 11.41
N ALA A 117 -13.26 10.86 10.27
CA ALA A 117 -13.91 10.73 8.96
C ALA A 117 -13.81 9.31 8.37
N ILE A 118 -13.06 8.39 9.02
CA ILE A 118 -12.95 7.00 8.56
C ILE A 118 -14.28 6.29 8.78
N GLY A 119 -14.97 5.97 7.69
CA GLY A 119 -16.22 5.21 7.70
C GLY A 119 -16.03 3.75 8.16
N TYR A 120 -17.08 3.15 8.69
CA TYR A 120 -17.08 1.75 9.15
C TYR A 120 -17.45 0.74 8.04
N GLU A 121 -17.88 1.18 6.87
CA GLU A 121 -18.43 0.33 5.82
C GLU A 121 -17.45 -0.71 5.28
N ALA A 122 -16.16 -0.36 5.17
CA ALA A 122 -15.12 -1.30 4.76
C ALA A 122 -14.99 -2.45 5.76
N HIS A 123 -14.95 -2.15 7.06
CA HIS A 123 -14.92 -3.16 8.12
C HIS A 123 -16.19 -4.00 8.15
N ALA A 124 -17.36 -3.38 7.99
CA ALA A 124 -18.63 -4.09 7.93
C ALA A 124 -18.65 -5.09 6.75
N THR A 125 -18.09 -4.72 5.61
CA THR A 125 -17.96 -5.58 4.43
C THR A 125 -17.05 -6.77 4.71
N GLN A 126 -15.89 -6.56 5.33
CA GLN A 126 -14.99 -7.64 5.74
C GLN A 126 -15.68 -8.62 6.71
N PHE A 127 -16.37 -8.12 7.75
CA PHE A 127 -17.08 -8.99 8.68
C PHE A 127 -18.20 -9.78 8.00
N ARG A 128 -18.95 -9.18 7.08
CA ARG A 128 -19.98 -9.90 6.30
C ARG A 128 -19.37 -11.03 5.48
N ASP A 129 -18.22 -10.81 4.85
CA ASP A 129 -17.50 -11.82 4.07
C ASP A 129 -17.02 -12.97 4.97
N ILE A 130 -16.38 -12.66 6.10
CA ILE A 130 -15.92 -13.66 7.07
C ILE A 130 -17.08 -14.50 7.58
N VAL A 131 -18.19 -13.88 8.00
CA VAL A 131 -19.38 -14.62 8.47
C VAL A 131 -19.96 -15.52 7.38
N LYS A 132 -19.99 -15.03 6.12
CA LYS A 132 -20.44 -15.82 4.98
C LYS A 132 -19.51 -17.01 4.71
N ALA A 133 -18.19 -16.79 4.78
CA ALA A 133 -17.18 -17.83 4.61
C ALA A 133 -17.33 -18.94 5.67
N ILE A 134 -17.46 -18.57 6.94
CA ILE A 134 -17.69 -19.50 8.05
C ILE A 134 -18.96 -20.33 7.80
N LYS A 135 -20.10 -19.71 7.46
CA LYS A 135 -21.36 -20.39 7.19
C LYS A 135 -21.27 -21.35 6.01
N LYS A 136 -20.42 -21.09 5.03
CA LYS A 136 -20.25 -21.92 3.83
C LYS A 136 -19.13 -22.95 3.95
N GLY A 137 -18.30 -22.90 5.00
CA GLY A 137 -17.09 -23.71 5.12
C GLY A 137 -16.05 -23.42 4.03
N THR A 138 -15.99 -22.17 3.55
CA THR A 138 -15.03 -21.70 2.53
C THR A 138 -14.08 -20.67 3.13
N PRO A 139 -12.88 -20.45 2.57
CA PRO A 139 -12.05 -19.34 3.00
C PRO A 139 -12.72 -17.99 2.68
N PRO A 140 -12.42 -16.92 3.47
CA PRO A 140 -12.83 -15.56 3.17
C PRO A 140 -12.06 -15.02 1.95
N ALA A 141 -12.52 -13.91 1.37
CA ALA A 141 -11.89 -13.26 0.21
C ALA A 141 -10.44 -12.83 0.50
N VAL A 142 -10.17 -12.39 1.73
CA VAL A 142 -8.81 -12.11 2.22
C VAL A 142 -8.49 -13.12 3.31
N ASP A 143 -7.76 -14.17 2.95
CA ASP A 143 -7.29 -15.21 3.86
C ASP A 143 -5.90 -14.89 4.43
N GLY A 144 -5.33 -15.82 5.22
CA GLY A 144 -4.00 -15.64 5.81
C GLY A 144 -2.88 -15.49 4.77
N PRO A 145 -2.79 -16.34 3.74
CA PRO A 145 -1.86 -16.18 2.64
C PRO A 145 -1.96 -14.83 1.93
N GLU A 146 -3.17 -14.35 1.65
CA GLU A 146 -3.36 -13.05 1.00
C GLU A 146 -2.91 -11.90 1.91
N GLY A 147 -3.32 -11.89 3.18
CA GLY A 147 -2.89 -10.88 4.14
C GLY A 147 -1.37 -10.89 4.42
N ARG A 148 -0.71 -12.04 4.24
CA ARG A 148 0.74 -12.16 4.37
C ARG A 148 1.50 -11.36 3.30
N ARG A 149 0.98 -11.23 2.09
CA ARG A 149 1.69 -10.63 0.93
C ARG A 149 2.15 -9.20 1.21
N SER A 150 1.25 -8.36 1.70
CA SER A 150 1.57 -6.96 2.02
C SER A 150 2.53 -6.86 3.20
N VAL A 151 2.37 -7.70 4.22
CA VAL A 151 3.29 -7.76 5.36
C VAL A 151 4.69 -8.18 4.92
N GLU A 152 4.81 -9.17 4.03
CA GLU A 152 6.08 -9.65 3.51
C GLU A 152 6.84 -8.56 2.73
N VAL A 153 6.14 -7.75 1.92
CA VAL A 153 6.73 -6.59 1.24
C VAL A 153 7.28 -5.59 2.25
N ILE A 154 6.53 -5.27 3.32
CA ILE A 154 7.00 -4.37 4.37
C ILE A 154 8.24 -4.93 5.08
N LEU A 155 8.25 -6.21 5.41
CA LEU A 155 9.40 -6.86 6.04
C LEU A 155 10.64 -6.88 5.12
N ALA A 156 10.43 -7.04 3.82
CA ALA A 156 11.50 -6.95 2.84
C ALA A 156 12.04 -5.52 2.70
N ILE A 157 11.20 -4.49 2.78
CA ILE A 157 11.61 -3.09 2.84
C ILE A 157 12.53 -2.85 4.04
N TYR A 158 12.13 -3.28 5.24
CA TYR A 158 12.99 -3.15 6.42
C TYR A 158 14.31 -3.89 6.29
N LYS A 159 14.27 -5.11 5.76
CA LYS A 159 15.50 -5.90 5.54
C LYS A 159 16.41 -5.26 4.50
N ALA A 160 15.86 -4.72 3.42
CA ALA A 160 16.65 -4.00 2.41
C ALA A 160 17.31 -2.76 3.01
N ALA A 161 16.57 -1.97 3.78
CA ALA A 161 17.09 -0.77 4.45
C ALA A 161 18.16 -1.11 5.50
N GLU A 162 17.99 -2.21 6.27
CA GLU A 162 18.97 -2.65 7.27
C GLU A 162 20.28 -3.14 6.62
N THR A 163 20.18 -3.88 5.50
CA THR A 163 21.34 -4.52 4.87
C THR A 163 22.00 -3.68 3.79
N GLY A 164 21.32 -2.65 3.28
CA GLY A 164 21.74 -1.88 2.11
C GLY A 164 21.77 -2.70 0.80
N LYS A 165 21.07 -3.83 0.77
CA LYS A 165 21.02 -4.76 -0.37
C LYS A 165 19.63 -4.96 -0.87
N SER A 166 19.47 -5.25 -2.16
CA SER A 166 18.22 -5.75 -2.72
C SER A 166 17.82 -7.08 -2.07
N ILE A 167 16.53 -7.23 -1.82
CA ILE A 167 15.94 -8.42 -1.21
C ILE A 167 15.00 -9.07 -2.22
N SER A 168 15.24 -10.34 -2.52
CA SER A 168 14.34 -11.14 -3.35
C SER A 168 13.17 -11.67 -2.53
N LEU A 169 12.01 -11.76 -3.14
CA LEU A 169 10.77 -12.32 -2.62
C LEU A 169 10.41 -13.62 -3.38
N PRO A 170 9.73 -14.58 -2.74
CA PRO A 170 9.30 -14.56 -1.33
C PRO A 170 10.50 -14.68 -0.36
N LEU A 171 10.30 -14.17 0.85
CA LEU A 171 11.34 -14.29 1.90
C LEU A 171 11.51 -15.75 2.32
N ALA A 172 12.75 -16.26 2.27
CA ALA A 172 13.05 -17.62 2.70
C ALA A 172 12.78 -17.87 4.20
N LYS A 173 12.88 -16.81 5.01
CA LYS A 173 12.55 -16.79 6.46
C LYS A 173 12.05 -15.39 6.81
N ASP A 174 11.10 -15.33 7.73
CA ASP A 174 10.65 -14.05 8.27
C ASP A 174 11.81 -13.36 9.01
N PRO A 175 12.10 -12.09 8.72
CA PRO A 175 13.16 -11.38 9.38
C PRO A 175 12.80 -11.10 10.84
N VAL A 176 13.78 -11.27 11.72
CA VAL A 176 13.69 -10.79 13.10
C VAL A 176 14.09 -9.33 13.12
N LEU A 177 13.12 -8.45 13.27
CA LEU A 177 13.37 -7.02 13.37
C LEU A 177 14.01 -6.72 14.73
N LYS A 178 15.19 -6.13 14.71
CA LYS A 178 15.87 -5.67 15.94
C LYS A 178 15.34 -4.28 16.28
N ALA A 179 14.86 -4.09 17.51
CA ALA A 179 14.57 -2.76 18.02
C ALA A 179 15.84 -1.88 17.88
N LYS A 180 15.72 -0.69 17.31
CA LYS A 180 16.81 0.28 17.29
C LYS A 180 17.13 0.62 18.75
N LYS A 181 18.36 0.36 19.21
CA LYS A 181 18.80 0.88 20.50
C LYS A 181 18.74 2.40 20.39
N ASN A 182 17.93 3.00 21.24
CA ASN A 182 17.84 4.47 21.34
C ASN A 182 19.25 5.00 21.49
N ALA A 183 19.76 5.74 20.51
CA ALA A 183 20.92 6.56 20.70
C ALA A 183 20.56 7.58 21.77
N LYS A 184 21.06 7.37 22.99
CA LYS A 184 20.98 8.40 24.04
C LYS A 184 21.66 9.65 23.47
N LYS A 185 20.87 10.68 23.22
CA LYS A 185 21.37 12.06 23.17
C LYS A 185 21.27 12.68 24.55
#